data_741f45c7a9fa63026de76a5e73207ce7
#
_entry.id   741f45c7a9fa63026de76a5e73207ce7
#
_cell.length_a   1.000
_cell.length_b   1.000
_cell.length_c   1.000
_cell.angle_alpha   90.00
_cell.angle_beta   90.00
_cell.angle_gamma   90.00
#
_symmetry.space_group_name_H-M   'P 1'
#
loop_
_entity.id
_entity.type
_entity.pdbx_description
1 polymer ?
#
loop_
_entity_poly.entity_id
_entity_poly.type
_entity_poly.pdbx_seq_one_letter_code
_entity_poly.pdbx_strand_id
1 'polypeptide(L)'
;GFVFRHYHLAPTERRARFGALARVARGRGHQIVLAGTAEAARAWGADGIYAPADRLRLAGGLLRLATAHSLRELAAARRAGAHAVLLSPVFPTRSHPDGQWLGPARFRLLAAAAGMPVIALGGMNRRTARRLAWPAWAAIDGLA
;
A
#
# COMPACT_ATOMS: atom_id res chain seq x y z
N GLY A 1 -7.07 0.22 -7.76
CA GLY A 1 -5.91 1.09 -7.77
C GLY A 1 -4.60 0.31 -7.92
N PHE A 2 -3.54 1.02 -8.19
CA PHE A 2 -2.22 0.45 -8.40
C PHE A 2 -1.16 1.22 -7.59
N VAL A 3 -0.32 0.51 -6.79
CA VAL A 3 0.82 1.10 -6.08
C VAL A 3 2.09 0.80 -6.84
N PHE A 4 2.72 1.85 -7.37
CA PHE A 4 3.96 1.77 -8.13
C PHE A 4 5.17 1.79 -7.19
N ARG A 5 5.93 0.73 -7.12
CA ARG A 5 7.11 0.59 -6.25
C ARG A 5 8.43 0.61 -7.04
N HIS A 6 8.70 -0.33 -7.90
CA HIS A 6 9.84 -0.42 -8.85
C HIS A 6 11.15 0.25 -8.38
N TYR A 7 11.57 -0.02 -7.14
CA TYR A 7 12.77 0.59 -6.55
C TYR A 7 14.08 0.14 -7.19
N HIS A 8 14.05 -0.98 -7.93
CA HIS A 8 15.19 -1.56 -8.62
C HIS A 8 15.56 -0.82 -9.91
N LEU A 9 14.71 0.07 -10.41
CA LEU A 9 14.97 0.84 -11.62
C LEU A 9 15.75 2.12 -11.31
N ALA A 10 16.63 2.52 -12.23
CA ALA A 10 17.28 3.83 -12.19
C ALA A 10 16.23 4.97 -12.26
N PRO A 11 16.49 6.15 -11.69
CA PRO A 11 15.49 7.22 -11.57
C PRO A 11 14.76 7.58 -12.87
N THR A 12 15.50 7.68 -13.98
CA THR A 12 14.94 8.01 -15.31
C THR A 12 14.04 6.90 -15.83
N GLU A 13 14.50 5.66 -15.75
CA GLU A 13 13.72 4.49 -16.17
C GLU A 13 12.49 4.31 -15.29
N ARG A 14 12.64 4.53 -13.99
CA ARG A 14 11.55 4.44 -13.01
C ARG A 14 10.45 5.43 -13.34
N ARG A 15 10.81 6.68 -13.68
CA ARG A 15 9.85 7.71 -14.10
C ARG A 15 9.16 7.36 -15.42
N ALA A 16 9.91 6.90 -16.41
CA ALA A 16 9.34 6.46 -17.70
C ALA A 16 8.37 5.30 -17.53
N ARG A 17 8.74 4.29 -16.73
CA ARG A 17 7.88 3.14 -16.40
C ARG A 17 6.62 3.58 -15.66
N PHE A 18 6.75 4.50 -14.71
CA PHE A 18 5.60 5.09 -14.01
C PHE A 18 4.62 5.71 -15.02
N GLY A 19 5.09 6.56 -15.91
CA GLY A 19 4.25 7.23 -16.91
C GLY A 19 3.52 6.25 -17.84
N ALA A 20 4.20 5.18 -18.27
CA ALA A 20 3.58 4.14 -19.10
C ALA A 20 2.46 3.41 -18.33
N LEU A 21 2.71 2.99 -17.10
CA LEU A 21 1.71 2.30 -16.28
C LEU A 21 0.57 3.23 -15.84
N ALA A 22 0.84 4.51 -15.59
CA ALA A 22 -0.17 5.50 -15.24
C ALA A 22 -1.20 5.68 -16.36
N ARG A 23 -0.75 5.73 -17.61
CA ARG A 23 -1.66 5.79 -18.78
C ARG A 23 -2.59 4.57 -18.84
N VAL A 24 -2.04 3.38 -18.66
CA VAL A 24 -2.83 2.14 -18.69
C VAL A 24 -3.81 2.06 -17.52
N ALA A 25 -3.36 2.42 -16.31
CA ALA A 25 -4.19 2.39 -15.11
C ALA A 25 -5.37 3.39 -15.24
N ARG A 26 -5.08 4.62 -15.63
CA ARG A 26 -6.11 5.66 -15.80
C ARG A 26 -7.09 5.36 -16.92
N GLY A 27 -6.61 4.79 -18.02
CA GLY A 27 -7.48 4.33 -19.11
C GLY A 27 -8.48 3.24 -18.70
N ARG A 28 -8.27 2.62 -17.54
CA ARG A 28 -9.18 1.65 -16.90
C ARG A 28 -9.87 2.19 -15.64
N GLY A 29 -9.86 3.49 -15.42
CA GLY A 29 -10.47 4.14 -14.25
C GLY A 29 -9.76 3.87 -12.92
N HIS A 30 -8.47 3.48 -12.95
CA HIS A 30 -7.70 3.21 -11.74
C HIS A 30 -6.80 4.37 -11.35
N GLN A 31 -6.73 4.65 -10.06
CA GLN A 31 -5.74 5.54 -9.46
C GLN A 31 -4.37 4.86 -9.43
N ILE A 32 -3.31 5.67 -9.62
CA ILE A 32 -1.93 5.23 -9.46
C ILE A 32 -1.25 5.99 -8.33
N VAL A 33 -0.75 5.24 -7.36
CA VAL A 33 -0.11 5.75 -6.15
C VAL A 33 1.39 5.46 -6.23
N LEU A 34 2.22 6.48 -5.97
CA LEU A 34 3.67 6.33 -5.98
C LEU A 34 4.17 5.93 -4.59
N ALA A 35 4.93 4.85 -4.52
CA ALA A 35 5.74 4.55 -3.35
C ALA A 35 6.99 5.44 -3.37
N GLY A 36 7.00 6.49 -2.54
CA GLY A 36 8.07 7.49 -2.55
C GLY A 36 7.74 8.75 -1.76
N THR A 37 8.29 9.87 -2.19
CA THR A 37 8.07 11.17 -1.56
C THR A 37 6.86 11.90 -2.17
N ALA A 38 6.27 12.81 -1.41
CA ALA A 38 5.17 13.66 -1.90
C ALA A 38 5.61 14.57 -3.06
N GLU A 39 6.87 15.03 -3.02
CA GLU A 39 7.46 15.82 -4.08
C GLU A 39 7.53 15.02 -5.40
N ALA A 40 8.10 13.83 -5.36
CA ALA A 40 8.17 12.96 -6.54
C ALA A 40 6.76 12.60 -7.04
N ALA A 41 5.81 12.34 -6.16
CA ALA A 41 4.43 12.04 -6.53
C ALA A 41 3.79 13.20 -7.32
N ARG A 42 3.95 14.43 -6.85
CA ARG A 42 3.48 15.62 -7.58
C ARG A 42 4.19 15.79 -8.91
N ALA A 43 5.52 15.70 -8.93
CA ALA A 43 6.33 15.88 -10.15
C ALA A 43 6.05 14.82 -11.22
N TRP A 44 5.61 13.63 -10.82
CA TRP A 44 5.24 12.55 -11.75
C TRP A 44 3.74 12.49 -12.05
N GLY A 45 2.94 13.34 -11.39
CA GLY A 45 1.50 13.37 -11.55
C GLY A 45 0.82 12.13 -10.97
N ALA A 46 1.32 11.57 -9.87
CA ALA A 46 0.65 10.47 -9.17
C ALA A 46 -0.61 10.97 -8.46
N ASP A 47 -1.61 10.10 -8.33
CA ASP A 47 -2.86 10.42 -7.63
C ASP A 47 -2.66 10.36 -6.10
N GLY A 48 -1.59 9.70 -5.63
CA GLY A 48 -1.30 9.57 -4.22
C GLY A 48 0.12 9.08 -3.92
N ILE A 49 0.42 8.97 -2.63
CA ILE A 49 1.65 8.37 -2.13
C ILE A 49 1.39 7.15 -1.25
N TYR A 50 2.32 6.22 -1.28
CA TYR A 50 2.41 5.08 -0.37
C TYR A 50 3.73 5.17 0.39
N ALA A 51 3.67 5.36 1.69
CA ALA A 51 4.85 5.58 2.53
C ALA A 51 4.59 5.26 4.01
N PRO A 52 5.63 5.15 4.85
CA PRO A 52 5.48 5.19 6.29
C PRO A 52 4.84 6.50 6.77
N ALA A 53 4.21 6.47 7.94
CA ALA A 53 3.40 7.57 8.48
C ALA A 53 4.14 8.92 8.59
N ASP A 54 5.43 8.89 8.91
CA ASP A 54 6.28 10.09 9.05
C ASP A 54 6.39 10.89 7.74
N ARG A 55 6.36 10.21 6.59
CA ARG A 55 6.45 10.81 5.26
C ARG A 55 5.11 11.29 4.69
N LEU A 56 3.99 10.90 5.28
CA LEU A 56 2.66 11.27 4.77
C LEU A 56 2.26 12.71 5.06
N ARG A 57 2.82 13.34 6.10
CA ARG A 57 2.43 14.69 6.54
C ARG A 57 2.60 15.78 5.47
N LEU A 58 3.59 15.62 4.60
CA LEU A 58 3.90 16.57 3.51
C LEU A 58 3.08 16.33 2.23
N ALA A 59 2.17 15.37 2.25
CA ALA A 59 1.41 14.92 1.08
C ALA A 59 0.02 15.57 0.95
N GLY A 60 -0.14 16.82 1.38
CA GLY A 60 -1.40 17.55 1.21
C GLY A 60 -1.88 17.53 -0.25
N GLY A 61 -3.19 17.31 -0.46
CA GLY A 61 -3.79 17.19 -1.79
C GLY A 61 -3.62 15.85 -2.49
N LEU A 62 -2.81 14.92 -1.95
CA LEU A 62 -2.59 13.58 -2.50
C LEU A 62 -3.36 12.53 -1.70
N LEU A 63 -3.76 11.43 -2.34
CA LEU A 63 -4.20 10.22 -1.64
C LEU A 63 -3.03 9.67 -0.81
N ARG A 64 -3.27 9.48 0.49
CA ARG A 64 -2.25 9.02 1.46
C ARG A 64 -2.53 7.59 1.88
N LEU A 65 -1.70 6.67 1.40
CA LEU A 65 -1.71 5.28 1.82
C LEU A 65 -0.53 5.01 2.75
N ALA A 66 -0.80 4.62 3.99
CA ALA A 66 0.23 4.25 4.95
C ALA A 66 0.62 2.78 4.83
N THR A 67 1.85 2.43 5.20
CA THR A 67 2.22 1.05 5.56
C THR A 67 2.18 0.90 7.08
N ALA A 68 1.73 -0.25 7.58
CA ALA A 68 1.76 -0.57 9.01
C ALA A 68 1.89 -2.08 9.26
N HIS A 69 2.55 -2.41 10.38
CA HIS A 69 2.80 -3.77 10.85
C HIS A 69 2.40 -3.96 12.33
N SER A 70 2.02 -2.89 13.01
CA SER A 70 1.74 -2.85 14.44
C SER A 70 0.67 -1.82 14.81
N LEU A 71 0.11 -1.94 16.02
CA LEU A 71 -0.81 -0.92 16.58
C LEU A 71 -0.16 0.47 16.66
N ARG A 72 1.12 0.53 17.00
CA ARG A 72 1.87 1.79 17.06
C ARG A 72 1.92 2.48 15.70
N GLU A 73 2.18 1.72 14.64
CA GLU A 73 2.23 2.25 13.27
C GLU A 73 0.83 2.62 12.76
N LEU A 74 -0.22 1.85 13.10
CA LEU A 74 -1.61 2.21 12.80
C LEU A 74 -1.98 3.56 13.46
N ALA A 75 -1.65 3.73 14.73
CA ALA A 75 -1.88 5.00 15.42
C ALA A 75 -1.09 6.17 14.81
N ALA A 76 0.15 5.92 14.38
CA ALA A 76 0.97 6.91 13.69
C ALA A 76 0.36 7.28 12.32
N ALA A 77 -0.10 6.31 11.54
CA ALA A 77 -0.75 6.52 10.25
C ALA A 77 -2.03 7.37 10.41
N ARG A 78 -2.84 7.08 11.43
CA ARG A 78 -4.03 7.88 11.75
C ARG A 78 -3.67 9.33 12.08
N ARG A 79 -2.68 9.56 12.94
CA ARG A 79 -2.22 10.93 13.29
C ARG A 79 -1.61 11.67 12.09
N ALA A 80 -1.04 10.95 11.14
CA ALA A 80 -0.51 11.52 9.90
C ALA A 80 -1.61 11.81 8.86
N GLY A 81 -2.87 11.49 9.16
CA GLY A 81 -4.01 11.71 8.27
C GLY A 81 -4.01 10.78 7.07
N ALA A 82 -3.57 9.53 7.21
CA ALA A 82 -3.68 8.53 6.17
C ALA A 82 -5.16 8.29 5.81
N HIS A 83 -5.45 8.19 4.50
CA HIS A 83 -6.80 7.87 4.01
C HIS A 83 -7.08 6.37 4.10
N ALA A 84 -6.05 5.54 4.01
CA ALA A 84 -6.12 4.11 4.25
C ALA A 84 -4.73 3.58 4.63
N VAL A 85 -4.70 2.37 5.20
CA VAL A 85 -3.46 1.71 5.60
C VAL A 85 -3.37 0.32 4.99
N LEU A 86 -2.20 -0.03 4.47
CA LEU A 86 -1.85 -1.40 4.07
C LEU A 86 -1.24 -2.09 5.30
N LEU A 87 -2.01 -2.97 5.91
CA LEU A 87 -1.60 -3.74 7.09
C LEU A 87 -1.01 -5.09 6.64
N SER A 88 0.24 -5.34 7.01
CA SER A 88 1.00 -6.50 6.53
C SER A 88 2.01 -7.03 7.55
N PRO A 89 2.54 -8.25 7.34
CA PRO A 89 2.01 -9.25 6.43
C PRO A 89 0.87 -10.06 7.06
N VAL A 90 -0.20 -10.34 6.33
CA VAL A 90 -1.32 -11.15 6.84
C VAL A 90 -0.98 -12.63 6.83
N PHE A 91 -0.38 -13.11 5.73
CA PHE A 91 0.06 -14.49 5.53
C PHE A 91 1.56 -14.56 5.20
N PRO A 92 2.19 -15.75 5.26
CA PRO A 92 3.56 -15.93 4.81
C PRO A 92 3.76 -15.37 3.39
N THR A 93 4.87 -14.70 3.16
CA THR A 93 5.17 -14.04 1.88
C THR A 93 6.61 -14.25 1.47
N ARG A 94 6.85 -14.38 0.16
CA ARG A 94 8.20 -14.48 -0.41
C ARG A 94 9.06 -13.25 -0.18
N SER A 95 8.43 -12.09 -0.03
CA SER A 95 9.14 -10.83 0.23
C SER A 95 9.84 -10.79 1.59
N HIS A 96 9.38 -11.62 2.55
CA HIS A 96 9.98 -11.76 3.89
C HIS A 96 9.80 -13.21 4.35
N PRO A 97 10.60 -14.16 3.83
CA PRO A 97 10.41 -15.61 4.07
C PRO A 97 10.45 -15.98 5.55
N ASP A 98 11.35 -15.35 6.30
CA ASP A 98 11.57 -15.60 7.74
C ASP A 98 10.78 -14.64 8.64
N GLY A 99 9.94 -13.79 8.05
CA GLY A 99 9.15 -12.78 8.76
C GLY A 99 7.95 -13.40 9.49
N GLN A 100 7.66 -12.89 10.67
CA GLN A 100 6.42 -13.20 11.38
C GLN A 100 5.23 -12.61 10.62
N TRP A 101 4.15 -13.37 10.49
CA TRP A 101 2.88 -12.91 9.92
C TRP A 101 1.79 -12.81 10.98
N LEU A 102 0.80 -11.98 10.71
CA LEU A 102 -0.27 -11.70 11.67
C LEU A 102 -1.26 -12.86 11.82
N GLY A 103 -1.56 -13.54 10.75
CA GLY A 103 -2.70 -14.43 10.66
C GLY A 103 -4.04 -13.68 10.67
N PRO A 104 -5.15 -14.35 10.27
CA PRO A 104 -6.46 -13.71 10.15
C PRO A 104 -6.98 -13.10 11.45
N ALA A 105 -6.80 -13.77 12.59
CA ALA A 105 -7.32 -13.31 13.88
C ALA A 105 -6.65 -12.01 14.33
N ARG A 106 -5.30 -12.00 14.38
CA ARG A 106 -4.55 -10.80 14.79
C ARG A 106 -4.74 -9.65 13.80
N PHE A 107 -4.77 -9.95 12.49
CA PHE A 107 -5.09 -8.95 11.48
C PHE A 107 -6.42 -8.26 11.77
N ARG A 108 -7.50 -9.02 12.04
CA ARG A 108 -8.83 -8.45 12.32
C ARG A 108 -8.85 -7.59 13.58
N LEU A 109 -8.15 -8.01 14.64
CA LEU A 109 -8.02 -7.21 15.87
C LEU A 109 -7.32 -5.89 15.60
N LEU A 110 -6.22 -5.90 14.88
CA LEU A 110 -5.49 -4.69 14.50
C LEU A 110 -6.31 -3.80 13.57
N ALA A 111 -6.99 -4.37 12.60
CA ALA A 111 -7.83 -3.64 11.66
C ALA A 111 -9.02 -2.95 12.35
N ALA A 112 -9.64 -3.60 13.33
CA ALA A 112 -10.71 -3.00 14.14
C ALA A 112 -10.21 -1.79 14.95
N ALA A 113 -8.96 -1.82 15.42
CA ALA A 113 -8.35 -0.72 16.16
C ALA A 113 -7.78 0.41 15.28
N ALA A 114 -7.73 0.25 13.96
CA ALA A 114 -7.06 1.19 13.07
C ALA A 114 -7.74 2.57 12.99
N GLY A 115 -9.08 2.62 13.11
CA GLY A 115 -9.86 3.86 12.98
C GLY A 115 -9.80 4.50 11.58
N MET A 116 -9.45 3.72 10.55
CA MET A 116 -9.44 4.09 9.14
C MET A 116 -9.57 2.84 8.27
N PRO A 117 -9.87 2.97 6.97
CA PRO A 117 -9.88 1.85 6.03
C PRO A 117 -8.59 1.06 6.02
N VAL A 118 -8.69 -0.27 6.13
CA VAL A 118 -7.55 -1.19 6.15
C VAL A 118 -7.56 -2.09 4.91
N ILE A 119 -6.44 -2.12 4.23
CA ILE A 119 -6.17 -2.98 3.07
C ILE A 119 -5.24 -4.10 3.53
N ALA A 120 -5.66 -5.34 3.38
CA ALA A 120 -4.85 -6.50 3.73
C ALA A 120 -3.72 -6.70 2.71
N LEU A 121 -2.47 -6.85 3.18
CA LEU A 121 -1.30 -7.09 2.32
C LEU A 121 -0.42 -8.19 2.92
N GLY A 122 0.42 -8.80 2.08
CA GLY A 122 1.35 -9.87 2.44
C GLY A 122 0.75 -11.26 2.36
N GLY A 123 1.26 -12.05 1.42
CA GLY A 123 0.79 -13.39 1.12
C GLY A 123 -0.64 -13.44 0.56
N MET A 124 -1.13 -12.30 0.07
CA MET A 124 -2.49 -12.18 -0.49
C MET A 124 -2.54 -12.65 -1.94
N ASN A 125 -3.54 -13.44 -2.23
CA ASN A 125 -3.97 -13.89 -3.55
C ASN A 125 -5.48 -14.19 -3.49
N ARG A 126 -6.10 -14.62 -4.57
CA ARG A 126 -7.55 -14.92 -4.62
C ARG A 126 -7.99 -15.95 -3.58
N ARG A 127 -7.16 -16.98 -3.32
CA ARG A 127 -7.47 -18.04 -2.34
C ARG A 127 -7.40 -17.51 -0.91
N THR A 128 -6.32 -16.81 -0.55
CA THR A 128 -6.13 -16.24 0.79
C THR A 128 -7.10 -15.10 1.06
N ALA A 129 -7.46 -14.31 0.05
CA ALA A 129 -8.48 -13.27 0.17
C ALA A 129 -9.86 -13.84 0.52
N ARG A 130 -10.28 -14.94 -0.14
CA ARG A 130 -11.52 -15.65 0.22
C ARG A 130 -11.47 -16.17 1.66
N ARG A 131 -10.33 -16.76 2.08
CA ARG A 131 -10.15 -17.27 3.45
C ARG A 131 -10.15 -16.15 4.48
N LEU A 132 -9.55 -15.00 4.17
CA LEU A 132 -9.56 -13.85 5.05
C LEU A 132 -10.95 -13.22 5.15
N ALA A 133 -11.74 -13.27 4.08
CA ALA A 133 -13.05 -12.62 3.95
C ALA A 133 -13.02 -11.15 4.40
N TRP A 134 -12.02 -10.41 3.89
CA TRP A 134 -11.84 -8.98 4.15
C TRP A 134 -12.10 -8.18 2.87
N PRO A 135 -12.84 -7.05 2.94
CA PRO A 135 -13.35 -6.38 1.73
C PRO A 135 -12.26 -5.75 0.86
N ALA A 136 -11.13 -5.35 1.44
CA ALA A 136 -10.06 -4.68 0.72
C ALA A 136 -8.72 -5.40 0.89
N TRP A 137 -8.11 -5.80 -0.20
CA TRP A 137 -6.80 -6.44 -0.20
C TRP A 137 -5.94 -6.05 -1.40
N ALA A 138 -4.63 -6.18 -1.24
CA ALA A 138 -3.64 -5.93 -2.27
C ALA A 138 -2.67 -7.12 -2.37
N ALA A 139 -2.16 -7.35 -3.56
CA ALA A 139 -1.14 -8.36 -3.83
C ALA A 139 0.04 -7.77 -4.61
N ILE A 140 1.21 -8.37 -4.47
CA ILE A 140 2.41 -8.07 -5.27
C ILE A 140 2.48 -9.11 -6.40
N ASP A 141 2.59 -10.39 -6.05
CA ASP A 141 2.73 -11.49 -7.00
C ASP A 141 1.45 -12.34 -7.14
N GLY A 142 0.47 -12.09 -6.32
CA GLY A 142 -0.70 -12.97 -6.13
C GLY A 142 -1.85 -12.74 -7.11
N LEU A 143 -1.67 -11.92 -8.15
CA LEU A 143 -2.68 -11.67 -9.20
C LEU A 143 -2.29 -12.29 -10.54
N ALA A 144 -1.10 -12.88 -10.62
CA ALA A 144 -0.63 -13.61 -11.79
C ALA A 144 -1.28 -15.00 -11.86
#